data_28387c4766761c458fcc86c894c1c9ef
#
_entry.id   28387c4766761c458fcc86c894c1c9ef
#
_cell.length_a   1.000
_cell.length_b   1.000
_cell.length_c   1.000
_cell.angle_alpha   90.00
_cell.angle_beta   90.00
_cell.angle_gamma   90.00
#
_symmetry.space_group_name_H-M   'P 1'
#
loop_
_entity.id
_entity.type
_entity.pdbx_description
1 polymer ?
#
loop_
_entity_poly.entity_id
_entity_poly.type
_entity_poly.pdbx_seq_one_letter_code
_entity_poly.pdbx_strand_id
1 'polypeptide(L)'
;QVDGIDYLNQYIDNVHDYDVAETRLHVPTWLRGKSDKSKEWFDFSTKVNEVCRKARSVMIDIEQSGDKTNRNYLLPILSTFAKESPPRLDEALSLIKDDALKVHSGKISTNPLFSETAQSSIRYLAFLAEYVLLFETALGMYDYEIARAVARNSQMDPKMYLPLLKRFNALPKFFSRYEVDMRLKRFETALTNLYQSSIEDEKLDNFDQIKISSGNSFEDCMQLINDHKLYK
;
A
#
# COMPACT_ATOMS: atom_id res chain seq x y z
N GLN A 1 -14.59 -9.94 30.26
CA GLN A 1 -13.46 -8.96 30.27
C GLN A 1 -13.17 -8.64 28.82
N VAL A 2 -13.53 -7.43 28.38
CA VAL A 2 -13.19 -6.96 27.02
C VAL A 2 -11.71 -6.70 27.02
N ASP A 3 -10.97 -7.29 26.09
CA ASP A 3 -9.52 -7.11 26.03
C ASP A 3 -9.19 -5.65 25.69
N GLY A 4 -8.16 -5.10 26.35
CA GLY A 4 -7.72 -3.71 26.13
C GLY A 4 -7.34 -3.41 24.67
N ILE A 5 -7.08 -4.45 23.87
CA ILE A 5 -6.84 -4.37 22.41
C ILE A 5 -8.10 -3.96 21.66
N ASP A 6 -9.27 -4.49 22.03
CA ASP A 6 -10.54 -4.13 21.39
C ASP A 6 -10.86 -2.64 21.60
N TYR A 7 -10.59 -2.11 22.80
CA TYR A 7 -10.74 -0.68 23.07
C TYR A 7 -9.74 0.17 22.29
N LEU A 8 -8.50 -0.27 22.16
CA LEU A 8 -7.49 0.46 21.40
C LEU A 8 -7.86 0.51 19.92
N ASN A 9 -8.28 -0.62 19.35
CA ASN A 9 -8.73 -0.69 17.96
C ASN A 9 -9.94 0.21 17.73
N GLN A 10 -10.93 0.12 18.62
CA GLN A 10 -12.12 0.96 18.58
C GLN A 10 -11.79 2.47 18.73
N TYR A 11 -10.80 2.82 19.56
CA TYR A 11 -10.33 4.18 19.68
C TYR A 11 -9.70 4.69 18.39
N ILE A 12 -8.83 3.90 17.75
CA ILE A 12 -8.18 4.25 16.49
C ILE A 12 -9.22 4.40 15.37
N ASP A 13 -10.19 3.48 15.29
CA ASP A 13 -11.26 3.52 14.29
C ASP A 13 -12.18 4.74 14.46
N ASN A 14 -12.32 5.25 15.68
CA ASN A 14 -13.11 6.43 15.98
C ASN A 14 -12.32 7.76 15.91
N VAL A 15 -11.04 7.73 15.55
CA VAL A 15 -10.30 8.97 15.25
C VAL A 15 -10.90 9.58 13.98
N HIS A 16 -11.52 10.76 14.13
CA HIS A 16 -12.24 11.41 13.04
C HIS A 16 -11.29 12.02 12.01
N ASP A 17 -11.67 11.89 10.75
CA ASP A 17 -11.03 12.59 9.66
C ASP A 17 -11.25 14.11 9.75
N TYR A 18 -10.38 14.88 9.11
CA TYR A 18 -10.38 16.34 9.14
C TYR A 18 -11.75 16.94 8.79
N ASP A 19 -12.37 16.50 7.71
CA ASP A 19 -13.66 17.04 7.23
C ASP A 19 -14.80 16.84 8.23
N VAL A 20 -14.79 15.70 8.93
CA VAL A 20 -15.79 15.41 9.97
C VAL A 20 -15.52 16.23 11.22
N ALA A 21 -14.27 16.47 11.57
CA ALA A 21 -13.89 17.29 12.70
C ALA A 21 -14.21 18.79 12.46
N GLU A 22 -13.96 19.29 11.24
CA GLU A 22 -14.26 20.67 10.86
C GLU A 22 -15.76 20.97 10.90
N THR A 23 -16.61 20.02 10.49
CA THR A 23 -18.06 20.16 10.52
C THR A 23 -18.67 20.05 11.92
N ARG A 24 -18.07 19.26 12.81
CA ARG A 24 -18.58 19.00 14.18
C ARG A 24 -18.04 19.96 15.22
N LEU A 25 -16.77 20.39 15.07
CA LEU A 25 -16.18 21.38 15.97
C LEU A 25 -16.64 22.77 15.52
N HIS A 26 -17.64 23.29 16.21
CA HIS A 26 -17.98 24.71 16.12
C HIS A 26 -16.78 25.54 16.59
N VAL A 27 -15.96 25.95 15.65
CA VAL A 27 -14.84 26.87 15.94
C VAL A 27 -15.46 28.14 16.48
N PRO A 28 -15.21 28.53 17.75
CA PRO A 28 -15.77 29.72 18.33
C PRO A 28 -15.49 30.95 17.48
N THR A 29 -16.46 31.81 17.31
CA THR A 29 -16.38 33.01 16.44
C THR A 29 -15.20 33.91 16.76
N TRP A 30 -14.70 33.90 17.99
CA TRP A 30 -13.54 34.68 18.43
C TRP A 30 -12.20 34.11 17.89
N LEU A 31 -12.15 32.83 17.49
CA LEU A 31 -11.00 32.19 16.82
C LEU A 31 -11.03 32.38 15.30
N ARG A 32 -12.18 32.70 14.70
CA ARG A 32 -12.35 32.84 13.24
C ARG A 32 -11.71 34.09 12.63
N GLY A 33 -11.17 35.00 13.41
CA GLY A 33 -10.80 36.34 12.93
C GLY A 33 -9.34 36.73 13.03
N LYS A 34 -8.43 35.88 13.50
CA LYS A 34 -7.06 36.30 13.75
C LYS A 34 -6.08 35.39 13.01
N SER A 35 -5.70 35.85 11.83
CA SER A 35 -4.49 35.53 11.09
C SER A 35 -4.32 34.06 10.58
N ASP A 36 -3.67 33.91 9.44
CA ASP A 36 -3.20 32.67 8.81
C ASP A 36 -2.51 31.68 9.75
N LYS A 37 -2.05 32.10 10.91
CA LYS A 37 -1.52 31.24 11.97
C LYS A 37 -2.56 30.35 12.66
N SER A 38 -3.86 30.65 12.51
CA SER A 38 -4.92 29.79 13.05
C SER A 38 -5.15 28.52 12.24
N LYS A 39 -4.75 28.50 10.96
CA LYS A 39 -4.79 27.29 10.13
C LYS A 39 -3.75 26.27 10.56
N GLU A 40 -2.57 26.69 11.01
CA GLU A 40 -1.52 25.78 11.54
C GLU A 40 -1.93 25.10 12.85
N TRP A 41 -2.83 25.72 13.62
CA TRP A 41 -3.28 25.19 14.92
C TRP A 41 -4.28 24.05 14.81
N PHE A 42 -4.96 23.91 13.67
CA PHE A 42 -6.00 22.91 13.43
C PHE A 42 -5.71 22.04 12.20
N ASP A 43 -4.47 21.70 11.96
CA ASP A 43 -4.17 20.63 11.03
C ASP A 43 -4.44 19.27 11.72
N PHE A 44 -5.70 18.84 11.62
CA PHE A 44 -6.15 17.57 12.16
C PHE A 44 -5.46 16.37 11.50
N SER A 45 -5.08 16.49 10.23
CA SER A 45 -4.38 15.41 9.54
C SER A 45 -3.02 15.15 10.16
N THR A 46 -2.26 16.22 10.44
CA THR A 46 -0.97 16.12 11.16
C THR A 46 -1.16 15.54 12.56
N LYS A 47 -2.21 15.95 13.28
CA LYS A 47 -2.49 15.45 14.63
C LYS A 47 -2.89 13.97 14.61
N VAL A 48 -3.78 13.58 13.69
CA VAL A 48 -4.16 12.17 13.51
C VAL A 48 -2.94 11.32 13.16
N ASN A 49 -2.12 11.78 12.22
CA ASN A 49 -0.88 11.08 11.83
C ASN A 49 0.10 10.93 13.01
N GLU A 50 0.21 11.96 13.87
CA GLU A 50 1.07 11.89 15.06
C GLU A 50 0.54 10.88 16.09
N VAL A 51 -0.77 10.87 16.33
CA VAL A 51 -1.42 9.89 17.23
C VAL A 51 -1.23 8.48 16.69
N CYS A 52 -1.50 8.26 15.41
CA CYS A 52 -1.32 6.95 14.77
C CYS A 52 0.13 6.46 14.87
N ARG A 53 1.12 7.33 14.58
CA ARG A 53 2.54 6.98 14.70
C ARG A 53 2.96 6.63 16.11
N LYS A 54 2.55 7.42 17.10
CA LYS A 54 2.86 7.16 18.51
C LYS A 54 2.22 5.86 19.00
N ALA A 55 0.93 5.65 18.69
CA ALA A 55 0.24 4.42 19.05
C ALA A 55 0.92 3.19 18.45
N ARG A 56 1.29 3.27 17.17
CA ARG A 56 2.02 2.19 16.46
C ARG A 56 3.36 1.90 17.09
N SER A 57 4.17 2.93 17.39
CA SER A 57 5.47 2.75 18.05
C SER A 57 5.32 1.99 19.37
N VAL A 58 4.40 2.41 20.22
CA VAL A 58 4.15 1.74 21.51
C VAL A 58 3.73 0.28 21.33
N MET A 59 2.83 -0.01 20.35
CA MET A 59 2.38 -1.38 20.08
C MET A 59 3.52 -2.28 19.60
N ILE A 60 4.39 -1.77 18.72
CA ILE A 60 5.57 -2.49 18.23
C ILE A 60 6.58 -2.72 19.37
N ASP A 61 6.82 -1.72 20.20
CA ASP A 61 7.73 -1.85 21.36
C ASP A 61 7.24 -2.92 22.36
N ILE A 62 5.93 -3.00 22.60
CA ILE A 62 5.31 -4.04 23.45
C ILE A 62 5.50 -5.43 22.81
N GLU A 63 5.27 -5.58 21.50
CA GLU A 63 5.51 -6.86 20.81
C GLU A 63 6.96 -7.32 20.88
N GLN A 64 7.91 -6.38 20.78
CA GLN A 64 9.35 -6.67 20.81
C GLN A 64 9.87 -6.95 22.22
N SER A 65 9.26 -6.38 23.26
CA SER A 65 9.66 -6.60 24.65
C SER A 65 9.35 -7.99 25.20
N GLY A 66 8.68 -8.82 24.39
CA GLY A 66 8.48 -10.24 24.72
C GLY A 66 7.55 -10.49 25.91
N ASP A 67 6.73 -9.52 26.26
CA ASP A 67 5.72 -9.69 27.29
C ASP A 67 4.77 -10.82 26.84
N LYS A 68 4.76 -11.92 27.60
CA LYS A 68 4.09 -13.20 27.29
C LYS A 68 2.55 -13.11 27.30
N THR A 69 2.00 -11.92 27.26
CA THR A 69 0.60 -11.70 26.95
C THR A 69 0.45 -12.01 25.46
N ASN A 70 -0.20 -13.12 25.14
CA ASN A 70 -0.48 -13.61 23.78
C ASN A 70 -1.41 -12.63 23.01
N ARG A 71 -1.02 -11.34 22.98
CA ARG A 71 -1.78 -10.24 22.41
C ARG A 71 -1.27 -9.94 21.01
N ASN A 72 -2.13 -10.07 20.04
CA ASN A 72 -1.83 -9.74 18.66
C ASN A 72 -2.27 -8.29 18.39
N TYR A 73 -1.30 -7.38 18.26
CA TYR A 73 -1.56 -5.97 17.94
C TYR A 73 -1.66 -5.69 16.43
N LEU A 74 -1.61 -6.72 15.59
CA LEU A 74 -1.60 -6.55 14.13
C LEU A 74 -2.78 -5.70 13.63
N LEU A 75 -4.02 -6.01 14.04
CA LEU A 75 -5.19 -5.27 13.58
C LEU A 75 -5.18 -3.79 14.00
N PRO A 76 -4.92 -3.42 15.27
CA PRO A 76 -4.75 -2.02 15.66
C PRO A 76 -3.62 -1.31 14.90
N ILE A 77 -2.50 -1.98 14.62
CA ILE A 77 -1.42 -1.42 13.82
C ILE A 77 -1.89 -1.15 12.40
N LEU A 78 -2.63 -2.07 11.77
CA LEU A 78 -3.20 -1.87 10.43
C LEU A 78 -4.17 -0.68 10.40
N SER A 79 -5.00 -0.51 11.44
CA SER A 79 -5.89 0.65 11.58
C SER A 79 -5.09 1.97 11.59
N THR A 80 -3.93 2.01 12.25
CA THR A 80 -3.11 3.24 12.27
C THR A 80 -2.59 3.60 10.89
N PHE A 81 -2.22 2.63 10.06
CA PHE A 81 -1.76 2.87 8.69
C PHE A 81 -2.90 3.35 7.77
N ALA A 82 -4.08 2.75 7.92
CA ALA A 82 -5.25 3.12 7.11
C ALA A 82 -5.81 4.50 7.46
N LYS A 83 -5.64 4.96 8.70
CA LYS A 83 -6.15 6.25 9.20
C LYS A 83 -5.21 7.43 8.97
N GLU A 84 -3.94 7.20 8.64
CA GLU A 84 -3.04 8.28 8.26
C GLU A 84 -3.49 8.97 6.96
N SER A 85 -3.19 10.24 6.82
CA SER A 85 -3.45 11.01 5.62
C SER A 85 -2.12 11.57 5.05
N PRO A 86 -1.66 11.09 3.88
CA PRO A 86 -2.22 10.00 3.08
C PRO A 86 -2.05 8.61 3.75
N PRO A 87 -2.95 7.66 3.48
CA PRO A 87 -2.87 6.33 4.07
C PRO A 87 -1.62 5.56 3.57
N ARG A 88 -0.92 4.88 4.49
CA ARG A 88 0.30 4.10 4.19
C ARG A 88 -0.03 2.61 4.02
N LEU A 89 -0.79 2.32 2.98
CA LEU A 89 -1.30 0.97 2.72
C LEU A 89 -0.22 -0.01 2.26
N ASP A 90 0.83 0.46 1.62
CA ASP A 90 2.01 -0.30 1.22
C ASP A 90 2.73 -0.92 2.43
N GLU A 91 2.93 -0.14 3.49
CA GLU A 91 3.53 -0.63 4.72
C GLU A 91 2.60 -1.60 5.46
N ALA A 92 1.30 -1.31 5.47
CA ALA A 92 0.31 -2.23 6.04
C ALA A 92 0.32 -3.60 5.34
N LEU A 93 0.36 -3.62 4.01
CA LEU A 93 0.44 -4.86 3.23
C LEU A 93 1.77 -5.59 3.41
N SER A 94 2.89 -4.85 3.51
CA SER A 94 4.20 -5.43 3.81
C SER A 94 4.20 -6.11 5.19
N LEU A 95 3.60 -5.47 6.19
CA LEU A 95 3.50 -6.03 7.54
C LEU A 95 2.69 -7.32 7.56
N ILE A 96 1.55 -7.38 6.84
CA ILE A 96 0.75 -8.61 6.72
C ILE A 96 1.57 -9.72 6.08
N LYS A 97 2.35 -9.42 5.05
CA LYS A 97 3.22 -10.40 4.40
C LYS A 97 4.29 -10.93 5.35
N ASP A 98 4.95 -10.04 6.08
CA ASP A 98 6.01 -10.41 7.03
C ASP A 98 5.46 -11.26 8.19
N ASP A 99 4.28 -10.91 8.71
CA ASP A 99 3.60 -11.70 9.74
C ASP A 99 3.22 -13.09 9.22
N ALA A 100 2.67 -13.16 8.01
CA ALA A 100 2.33 -14.42 7.37
C ALA A 100 3.57 -15.33 7.16
N LEU A 101 4.71 -14.75 6.82
CA LEU A 101 5.98 -15.47 6.67
C LEU A 101 6.50 -16.00 8.02
N LYS A 102 6.40 -15.21 9.10
CA LYS A 102 6.79 -15.65 10.46
C LYS A 102 5.98 -16.84 10.95
N VAL A 103 4.68 -16.81 10.73
CA VAL A 103 3.76 -17.89 11.12
C VAL A 103 4.02 -19.19 10.33
N HIS A 104 4.51 -19.07 9.09
CA HIS A 104 4.69 -20.21 8.17
C HIS A 104 6.09 -20.83 8.17
N SER A 105 7.02 -20.33 8.96
CA SER A 105 8.43 -20.80 8.97
C SER A 105 8.64 -22.31 9.27
N GLY A 106 7.57 -23.10 9.40
CA GLY A 106 7.61 -24.54 9.62
C GLY A 106 6.78 -25.44 8.66
N LYS A 107 6.06 -24.89 7.67
CA LYS A 107 5.18 -25.68 6.78
C LYS A 107 5.46 -25.41 5.30
N ILE A 108 6.01 -26.39 4.62
CA ILE A 108 6.65 -26.34 3.28
C ILE A 108 5.67 -26.22 2.09
N SER A 109 4.34 -26.18 2.27
CA SER A 109 3.43 -26.52 1.16
C SER A 109 2.46 -25.46 0.66
N THR A 110 2.30 -24.30 1.29
CA THR A 110 1.31 -23.32 0.86
C THR A 110 1.84 -21.89 0.95
N ASN A 111 1.47 -21.06 -0.04
CA ASN A 111 1.81 -19.63 0.00
C ASN A 111 1.28 -19.02 1.31
N PRO A 112 2.14 -18.36 2.12
CA PRO A 112 1.81 -17.80 3.44
C PRO A 112 0.60 -16.86 3.42
N LEU A 113 0.41 -16.13 2.32
CA LEU A 113 -0.71 -15.18 2.15
C LEU A 113 -2.09 -15.86 2.05
N PHE A 114 -2.14 -17.18 1.89
CA PHE A 114 -3.39 -17.94 1.93
C PHE A 114 -3.73 -18.50 3.30
N SER A 115 -2.94 -18.19 4.34
CA SER A 115 -3.30 -18.49 5.71
C SER A 115 -4.57 -17.75 6.12
N GLU A 116 -5.36 -18.33 7.00
CA GLU A 116 -6.60 -17.71 7.47
C GLU A 116 -6.33 -16.38 8.19
N THR A 117 -5.23 -16.30 8.93
CA THR A 117 -4.80 -15.08 9.61
C THR A 117 -4.46 -13.96 8.62
N ALA A 118 -3.66 -14.23 7.60
CA ALA A 118 -3.33 -13.24 6.58
C ALA A 118 -4.57 -12.80 5.78
N GLN A 119 -5.45 -13.73 5.43
CA GLN A 119 -6.70 -13.40 4.73
C GLN A 119 -7.65 -12.55 5.59
N SER A 120 -7.76 -12.83 6.90
CA SER A 120 -8.57 -12.01 7.81
C SER A 120 -8.00 -10.60 7.96
N SER A 121 -6.68 -10.46 8.05
CA SER A 121 -6.00 -9.17 8.13
C SER A 121 -6.16 -8.34 6.84
N ILE A 122 -6.06 -8.97 5.66
CA ILE A 122 -6.31 -8.30 4.37
C ILE A 122 -7.78 -7.87 4.27
N ARG A 123 -8.71 -8.73 4.70
CA ARG A 123 -10.15 -8.42 4.69
C ARG A 123 -10.47 -7.26 5.62
N TYR A 124 -9.84 -7.22 6.79
CA TYR A 124 -9.96 -6.12 7.72
C TYR A 124 -9.43 -4.80 7.11
N LEU A 125 -8.25 -4.84 6.48
CA LEU A 125 -7.69 -3.66 5.81
C LEU A 125 -8.57 -3.19 4.64
N ALA A 126 -9.16 -4.12 3.88
CA ALA A 126 -10.10 -3.82 2.79
C ALA A 126 -11.43 -3.23 3.28
N PHE A 127 -11.77 -3.43 4.55
CA PHE A 127 -12.91 -2.76 5.19
C PHE A 127 -12.57 -1.31 5.57
N LEU A 128 -11.32 -1.04 5.97
CA LEU A 128 -10.89 0.29 6.41
C LEU A 128 -10.53 1.22 5.25
N ALA A 129 -10.02 0.67 4.14
CA ALA A 129 -9.56 1.40 2.98
C ALA A 129 -10.38 1.04 1.73
N GLU A 130 -10.46 1.96 0.77
CA GLU A 130 -11.10 1.68 -0.52
C GLU A 130 -10.37 0.53 -1.24
N TYR A 131 -11.11 -0.49 -1.66
CA TYR A 131 -10.55 -1.71 -2.24
C TYR A 131 -9.78 -1.47 -3.54
N VAL A 132 -10.18 -0.47 -4.34
CA VAL A 132 -9.47 -0.10 -5.57
C VAL A 132 -8.09 0.45 -5.23
N LEU A 133 -8.03 1.40 -4.29
CA LEU A 133 -6.78 2.00 -3.82
C LEU A 133 -5.85 0.92 -3.21
N LEU A 134 -6.41 0.00 -2.42
CA LEU A 134 -5.65 -1.09 -1.82
C LEU A 134 -5.06 -2.03 -2.88
N PHE A 135 -5.84 -2.35 -3.92
CA PHE A 135 -5.37 -3.18 -5.04
C PHE A 135 -4.29 -2.47 -5.87
N GLU A 136 -4.48 -1.18 -6.17
CA GLU A 136 -3.50 -0.37 -6.90
C GLU A 136 -2.20 -0.21 -6.09
N THR A 137 -2.30 -0.04 -4.77
CA THR A 137 -1.13 -0.02 -3.89
C THR A 137 -0.39 -1.36 -3.94
N ALA A 138 -1.10 -2.48 -3.85
CA ALA A 138 -0.53 -3.81 -3.95
C ALA A 138 0.17 -4.05 -5.30
N LEU A 139 -0.42 -3.60 -6.41
CA LEU A 139 0.22 -3.61 -7.72
C LEU A 139 1.49 -2.78 -7.75
N GLY A 140 1.46 -1.58 -7.16
CA GLY A 140 2.61 -0.67 -7.10
C GLY A 140 3.77 -1.17 -6.24
N MET A 141 3.56 -2.19 -5.41
CA MET A 141 4.62 -2.92 -4.72
C MET A 141 5.29 -3.98 -5.62
N TYR A 142 4.77 -4.20 -6.82
CA TYR A 142 5.20 -5.23 -7.78
C TYR A 142 5.15 -6.66 -7.22
N ASP A 143 4.35 -6.88 -6.20
CA ASP A 143 4.09 -8.19 -5.60
C ASP A 143 2.70 -8.68 -6.02
N TYR A 144 2.67 -9.48 -7.09
CA TYR A 144 1.42 -9.93 -7.68
C TYR A 144 0.69 -10.98 -6.82
N GLU A 145 1.38 -11.61 -5.88
CA GLU A 145 0.73 -12.52 -4.92
C GLU A 145 -0.05 -11.73 -3.86
N ILE A 146 0.50 -10.61 -3.37
CA ILE A 146 -0.25 -9.69 -2.49
C ILE A 146 -1.44 -9.11 -3.27
N ALA A 147 -1.24 -8.63 -4.49
CA ALA A 147 -2.32 -8.08 -5.31
C ALA A 147 -3.44 -9.11 -5.55
N ARG A 148 -3.09 -10.38 -5.78
CA ARG A 148 -4.05 -11.49 -5.90
C ARG A 148 -4.81 -11.72 -4.59
N ALA A 149 -4.11 -11.71 -3.45
CA ALA A 149 -4.71 -11.91 -2.14
C ALA A 149 -5.68 -10.76 -1.80
N VAL A 150 -5.29 -9.51 -2.09
CA VAL A 150 -6.15 -8.32 -1.95
C VAL A 150 -7.39 -8.45 -2.82
N ALA A 151 -7.24 -8.68 -4.13
CA ALA A 151 -8.37 -8.78 -5.07
C ALA A 151 -9.38 -9.86 -4.66
N ARG A 152 -8.88 -11.02 -4.20
CA ARG A 152 -9.71 -12.12 -3.74
C ARG A 152 -10.51 -11.77 -2.47
N ASN A 153 -9.89 -11.08 -1.53
CA ASN A 153 -10.53 -10.72 -0.26
C ASN A 153 -11.41 -9.46 -0.36
N SER A 154 -11.22 -8.64 -1.41
CA SER A 154 -12.02 -7.44 -1.71
C SER A 154 -13.22 -7.71 -2.61
N GLN A 155 -13.54 -8.96 -2.88
CA GLN A 155 -14.66 -9.38 -3.75
C GLN A 155 -14.59 -8.81 -5.18
N MET A 156 -13.40 -8.51 -5.70
CA MET A 156 -13.22 -8.11 -7.09
C MET A 156 -13.56 -9.25 -8.04
N ASP A 157 -14.14 -8.91 -9.21
CA ASP A 157 -14.45 -9.92 -10.22
C ASP A 157 -13.16 -10.61 -10.72
N PRO A 158 -13.04 -11.94 -10.57
CA PRO A 158 -11.88 -12.68 -11.05
C PRO A 158 -11.56 -12.47 -12.53
N LYS A 159 -12.59 -12.20 -13.36
CA LYS A 159 -12.42 -11.90 -14.78
C LYS A 159 -11.66 -10.60 -15.04
N MET A 160 -11.64 -9.69 -14.08
CA MET A 160 -10.96 -8.42 -14.22
C MET A 160 -9.49 -8.52 -13.80
N TYR A 161 -9.18 -9.13 -12.65
CA TYR A 161 -7.81 -9.11 -12.13
C TYR A 161 -6.96 -10.33 -12.53
N LEU A 162 -7.54 -11.52 -12.75
CA LEU A 162 -6.75 -12.71 -13.09
C LEU A 162 -6.01 -12.59 -14.43
N PRO A 163 -6.65 -12.13 -15.54
CA PRO A 163 -5.94 -11.93 -16.80
C PRO A 163 -4.84 -10.88 -16.68
N LEU A 164 -5.12 -9.81 -15.92
CA LEU A 164 -4.16 -8.72 -15.68
C LEU A 164 -2.90 -9.23 -14.95
N LEU A 165 -3.09 -9.95 -13.84
CA LEU A 165 -1.97 -10.50 -13.07
C LEU A 165 -1.19 -11.58 -13.84
N LYS A 166 -1.90 -12.39 -14.66
CA LYS A 166 -1.24 -13.36 -15.55
C LYS A 166 -0.36 -12.65 -16.58
N ARG A 167 -0.85 -11.57 -17.19
CA ARG A 167 -0.10 -10.76 -18.14
C ARG A 167 1.17 -10.22 -17.46
N PHE A 168 1.06 -9.57 -16.32
CA PHE A 168 2.22 -9.02 -15.63
C PHE A 168 3.26 -10.09 -15.22
N ASN A 169 2.81 -11.27 -14.79
CA ASN A 169 3.70 -12.38 -14.47
C ASN A 169 4.40 -12.99 -15.69
N ALA A 170 3.84 -12.84 -16.89
CA ALA A 170 4.42 -13.37 -18.12
C ALA A 170 5.46 -12.44 -18.75
N LEU A 171 5.50 -11.17 -18.35
CA LEU A 171 6.41 -10.18 -18.89
C LEU A 171 7.77 -10.20 -18.18
N PRO A 172 8.86 -9.75 -18.86
CA PRO A 172 10.14 -9.49 -18.21
C PRO A 172 9.98 -8.53 -17.02
N LYS A 173 10.82 -8.70 -16.02
CA LYS A 173 10.66 -8.04 -14.71
C LYS A 173 10.50 -6.51 -14.79
N PHE A 174 11.37 -5.83 -15.51
CA PHE A 174 11.34 -4.38 -15.62
C PHE A 174 10.23 -3.89 -16.56
N PHE A 175 9.94 -4.63 -17.62
CA PHE A 175 8.84 -4.30 -18.50
C PHE A 175 7.47 -4.49 -17.82
N SER A 176 7.33 -5.51 -16.99
CA SER A 176 6.15 -5.71 -16.15
C SER A 176 5.94 -4.53 -15.17
N ARG A 177 7.02 -4.05 -14.54
CA ARG A 177 6.98 -2.87 -13.66
C ARG A 177 6.61 -1.58 -14.41
N TYR A 178 7.16 -1.41 -15.62
CA TYR A 178 6.80 -0.31 -16.50
C TYR A 178 5.30 -0.28 -16.79
N GLU A 179 4.70 -1.41 -17.19
CA GLU A 179 3.26 -1.49 -17.45
C GLU A 179 2.41 -1.20 -16.21
N VAL A 180 2.84 -1.67 -15.04
CA VAL A 180 2.18 -1.35 -13.76
C VAL A 180 2.25 0.15 -13.47
N ASP A 181 3.42 0.76 -13.61
CA ASP A 181 3.60 2.19 -13.32
C ASP A 181 2.83 3.08 -14.30
N MET A 182 2.78 2.70 -15.59
CA MET A 182 1.94 3.38 -16.58
C MET A 182 0.46 3.33 -16.20
N ARG A 183 -0.02 2.19 -15.73
CA ARG A 183 -1.39 2.04 -15.23
C ARG A 183 -1.66 2.90 -14.00
N LEU A 184 -0.70 3.00 -13.09
CA LEU A 184 -0.78 3.80 -11.87
C LEU A 184 -0.44 5.28 -12.09
N LYS A 185 -0.15 5.69 -13.34
CA LYS A 185 0.24 7.06 -13.72
C LYS A 185 1.51 7.55 -13.00
N ARG A 186 2.41 6.63 -12.66
CA ARG A 186 3.72 6.91 -12.05
C ARG A 186 4.78 7.05 -13.15
N PHE A 187 4.68 8.10 -13.96
CA PHE A 187 5.46 8.23 -15.21
C PHE A 187 6.97 8.29 -15.00
N GLU A 188 7.46 8.92 -13.93
CA GLU A 188 8.89 8.97 -13.61
C GLU A 188 9.48 7.59 -13.33
N THR A 189 8.76 6.78 -12.53
CA THR A 189 9.18 5.40 -12.25
C THR A 189 8.98 4.49 -13.47
N ALA A 190 7.93 4.72 -14.25
CA ALA A 190 7.69 4.01 -15.51
C ALA A 190 8.87 4.22 -16.49
N LEU A 191 9.33 5.46 -16.67
CA LEU A 191 10.48 5.78 -17.50
C LEU A 191 11.75 5.07 -17.02
N THR A 192 12.00 5.06 -15.70
CA THR A 192 13.14 4.36 -15.12
C THR A 192 13.07 2.85 -15.38
N ASN A 193 11.90 2.23 -15.21
CA ASN A 193 11.71 0.82 -15.46
C ASN A 193 11.82 0.45 -16.96
N LEU A 194 11.33 1.32 -17.85
CA LEU A 194 11.47 1.13 -19.29
C LEU A 194 12.95 1.17 -19.71
N TYR A 195 13.72 2.14 -19.20
CA TYR A 195 15.15 2.22 -19.44
C TYR A 195 15.91 1.01 -18.90
N GLN A 196 15.56 0.51 -17.73
CA GLN A 196 16.17 -0.71 -17.18
C GLN A 196 15.84 -1.96 -18.00
N SER A 197 14.62 -2.03 -18.54
CA SER A 197 14.21 -3.12 -19.44
C SER A 197 15.09 -3.15 -20.69
N SER A 198 15.37 -1.99 -21.30
CA SER A 198 16.23 -1.94 -22.49
C SER A 198 17.67 -2.37 -22.24
N ILE A 199 18.22 -2.05 -21.06
CA ILE A 199 19.57 -2.53 -20.68
C ILE A 199 19.61 -4.04 -20.46
N GLU A 200 18.53 -4.63 -19.94
CA GLU A 200 18.45 -6.10 -19.79
C GLU A 200 18.34 -6.78 -21.15
N ASP A 201 17.54 -6.25 -22.06
CA ASP A 201 17.39 -6.79 -23.42
C ASP A 201 18.72 -6.76 -24.21
N GLU A 202 19.50 -5.68 -24.10
CA GLU A 202 20.84 -5.58 -24.72
C GLU A 202 21.83 -6.64 -24.16
N LYS A 203 21.70 -7.02 -22.89
CA LYS A 203 22.54 -8.07 -22.28
C LYS A 203 22.12 -9.47 -22.68
N LEU A 204 20.85 -9.67 -23.02
CA LEU A 204 20.29 -10.96 -23.46
C LEU A 204 20.45 -11.25 -24.96
N ASP A 205 20.82 -10.27 -25.80
CA ASP A 205 20.99 -10.42 -27.27
C ASP A 205 22.08 -11.48 -27.69
N ASN A 206 22.69 -12.13 -26.71
CA ASN A 206 23.54 -13.32 -26.95
C ASN A 206 22.78 -14.67 -26.91
N PHE A 207 21.48 -14.66 -26.69
CA PHE A 207 20.67 -15.89 -26.71
C PHE A 207 19.36 -15.64 -27.46
N ASP A 208 19.19 -16.40 -28.56
CA ASP A 208 18.02 -16.45 -29.44
C ASP A 208 16.71 -16.75 -28.69
N GLN A 209 16.09 -15.76 -28.02
CA GLN A 209 14.70 -15.89 -27.59
C GLN A 209 13.99 -14.53 -27.48
N ILE A 210 13.02 -14.37 -28.40
CA ILE A 210 11.83 -13.51 -28.31
C ILE A 210 12.12 -12.03 -27.99
N LYS A 211 12.38 -11.26 -29.02
CA LYS A 211 12.21 -9.80 -29.04
C LYS A 211 10.75 -9.43 -28.73
N ILE A 212 10.42 -9.25 -27.45
CA ILE A 212 9.10 -8.74 -27.04
C ILE A 212 9.06 -7.19 -27.12
N SER A 213 10.22 -6.53 -27.13
CA SER A 213 10.35 -5.08 -27.28
C SER A 213 11.15 -4.74 -28.54
N SER A 214 10.59 -4.99 -29.71
CA SER A 214 11.16 -4.48 -30.98
C SER A 214 10.63 -3.08 -31.31
N GLY A 215 10.62 -2.17 -30.34
CA GLY A 215 10.52 -0.75 -30.55
C GLY A 215 11.86 -0.12 -30.16
N ASN A 216 12.31 0.92 -30.82
CA ASN A 216 13.48 1.68 -30.44
C ASN A 216 13.30 2.17 -29.00
N SER A 217 13.83 1.46 -28.03
CA SER A 217 13.65 1.72 -26.59
C SER A 217 13.97 3.20 -26.23
N PHE A 218 14.89 3.83 -26.96
CA PHE A 218 15.19 5.25 -26.83
C PHE A 218 14.02 6.12 -27.32
N GLU A 219 13.40 5.78 -28.45
CA GLU A 219 12.25 6.52 -28.99
C GLU A 219 11.05 6.41 -28.07
N ASP A 220 10.79 5.22 -27.51
CA ASP A 220 9.72 4.99 -26.55
C ASP A 220 9.93 5.80 -25.25
N CYS A 221 11.17 5.86 -24.75
CA CYS A 221 11.52 6.71 -23.61
C CYS A 221 11.33 8.21 -23.95
N MET A 222 11.76 8.67 -25.12
CA MET A 222 11.58 10.06 -25.55
C MET A 222 10.12 10.42 -25.75
N GLN A 223 9.33 9.50 -26.30
CA GLN A 223 7.89 9.69 -26.45
C GLN A 223 7.23 9.82 -25.07
N LEU A 224 7.54 8.96 -24.12
CA LEU A 224 7.02 9.04 -22.76
C LEU A 224 7.37 10.37 -22.08
N ILE A 225 8.62 10.83 -22.24
CA ILE A 225 9.07 12.13 -21.71
C ILE A 225 8.25 13.28 -22.30
N ASN A 226 8.04 13.28 -23.62
CA ASN A 226 7.31 14.34 -24.31
C ASN A 226 5.83 14.34 -23.95
N ASP A 227 5.19 13.15 -23.93
CA ASP A 227 3.76 13.00 -23.65
C ASP A 227 3.40 13.46 -22.24
N HIS A 228 4.29 13.22 -21.29
CA HIS A 228 4.04 13.53 -19.87
C HIS A 228 4.88 14.68 -19.33
N LYS A 229 5.62 15.40 -20.21
CA LYS A 229 6.45 16.59 -19.87
C LYS A 229 7.41 16.34 -18.70
N LEU A 230 8.11 15.20 -18.73
CA LEU A 230 9.02 14.76 -17.67
C LEU A 230 10.41 15.42 -17.75
N TYR A 231 10.55 16.55 -18.41
CA TYR A 231 11.78 17.33 -18.43
C TYR A 231 11.81 18.32 -17.27
N LYS A 232 12.85 18.24 -16.48
CA LYS A 232 13.23 19.24 -15.47
C LYS A 232 14.33 20.11 -16.00
#